data_183973057ea598ab2fe0c6e2b5998d18
#
_entry.id   183973057ea598ab2fe0c6e2b5998d18
#
_cell.length_a   1.000
_cell.length_b   1.000
_cell.length_c   1.000
_cell.angle_alpha   90.00
_cell.angle_beta   90.00
_cell.angle_gamma   90.00
#
_symmetry.space_group_name_H-M   'P 1'
#
loop_
_entity.id
_entity.type
_entity.pdbx_description
1 polymer ?
#
loop_
_entity_poly.entity_id
_entity_poly.type
_entity_poly.pdbx_seq_one_letter_code
_entity_poly.pdbx_strand_id
1 'polypeptide(L)'
;MSFSEFTKNDYALIDNEYDSLMKAARPRCRDEEEVQMVVKSFEFANQAHKNVRRRSGEPYIIHPIEVAKIVVTEIGLGYKSICAALLHDVVEDTGYTVEDIRNLFGDKIASLVDGLTKIKTVLDNEDRKGNNNMSSTESMQAENFKRILLTLNDDVRVVLIKLAD
;
A
#
# COMPACT_ATOMS: atom_id res chain seq x y z
N MET A 1 -0.21 10.40 12.48
CA MET A 1 -0.27 9.08 13.14
C MET A 1 0.03 9.23 14.62
N SER A 2 -0.64 8.48 15.44
CA SER A 2 -0.45 8.46 16.89
C SER A 2 -0.25 7.02 17.39
N PHE A 3 0.32 6.88 18.59
CA PHE A 3 0.47 5.59 19.25
C PHE A 3 -0.50 5.49 20.42
N SER A 4 -1.31 4.45 20.45
CA SER A 4 -2.22 4.15 21.52
C SER A 4 -2.61 2.67 21.44
N GLU A 5 -2.60 1.97 22.57
CA GLU A 5 -2.96 0.54 22.60
C GLU A 5 -4.32 0.29 21.95
N PHE A 6 -4.39 -0.80 21.18
CA PHE A 6 -5.63 -1.24 20.56
C PHE A 6 -6.57 -1.83 21.60
N THR A 7 -7.84 -1.51 21.47
CA THR A 7 -8.93 -2.05 22.29
C THR A 7 -9.45 -3.35 21.67
N LYS A 8 -10.33 -4.04 22.39
CA LYS A 8 -11.04 -5.22 21.86
C LYS A 8 -11.83 -4.87 20.60
N ASN A 9 -12.43 -3.67 20.55
CA ASN A 9 -13.17 -3.20 19.38
C ASN A 9 -12.24 -2.98 18.18
N ASP A 10 -11.03 -2.50 18.41
CA ASP A 10 -10.03 -2.32 17.37
C ASP A 10 -9.61 -3.65 16.76
N TYR A 11 -9.35 -4.65 17.60
CA TYR A 11 -9.00 -6.01 17.11
C TYR A 11 -10.16 -6.65 16.35
N ALA A 12 -11.40 -6.46 16.83
CA ALA A 12 -12.59 -6.97 16.13
C ALA A 12 -12.75 -6.30 14.75
N LEU A 13 -12.49 -5.00 14.64
CA LEU A 13 -12.53 -4.29 13.37
C LEU A 13 -11.45 -4.81 12.40
N ILE A 14 -10.23 -5.00 12.89
CA ILE A 14 -9.13 -5.54 12.08
C ILE A 14 -9.48 -6.93 11.57
N ASP A 15 -9.96 -7.82 12.44
CA ASP A 15 -10.33 -9.18 12.06
C ASP A 15 -11.44 -9.19 11.00
N ASN A 16 -12.43 -8.33 11.15
CA ASN A 16 -13.55 -8.20 10.24
C ASN A 16 -13.12 -7.73 8.85
N GLU A 17 -12.28 -6.72 8.81
CA GLU A 17 -11.72 -6.18 7.55
C GLU A 17 -10.78 -7.20 6.88
N TYR A 18 -9.97 -7.89 7.67
CA TYR A 18 -9.11 -8.96 7.17
C TYR A 18 -9.92 -10.11 6.55
N ASP A 19 -10.97 -10.56 7.22
CA ASP A 19 -11.84 -11.62 6.69
C ASP A 19 -12.49 -11.20 5.38
N SER A 20 -12.93 -9.95 5.29
CA SER A 20 -13.49 -9.38 4.08
C SER A 20 -12.48 -9.36 2.93
N LEU A 21 -11.24 -8.96 3.22
CA LEU A 21 -10.14 -8.99 2.25
C LEU A 21 -9.86 -10.42 1.77
N MET A 22 -9.77 -11.39 2.67
CA MET A 22 -9.45 -12.76 2.32
C MET A 22 -10.54 -13.42 1.48
N LYS A 23 -11.82 -13.12 1.72
CA LYS A 23 -12.92 -13.56 0.86
C LYS A 23 -12.77 -13.09 -0.58
N ALA A 24 -12.32 -11.85 -0.77
CA ALA A 24 -12.08 -11.27 -2.09
C ALA A 24 -10.78 -11.79 -2.72
N ALA A 25 -9.74 -12.00 -1.92
CA ALA A 25 -8.40 -12.37 -2.39
C ALA A 25 -8.28 -13.84 -2.80
N ARG A 26 -8.92 -14.77 -2.07
CA ARG A 26 -8.82 -16.22 -2.33
C ARG A 26 -9.13 -16.60 -3.77
N PRO A 27 -10.20 -16.11 -4.41
CA PRO A 27 -10.47 -16.43 -5.82
C PRO A 27 -9.40 -15.93 -6.80
N ARG A 28 -8.55 -15.00 -6.38
CA ARG A 28 -7.46 -14.45 -7.20
C ARG A 28 -6.15 -15.19 -7.02
N CYS A 29 -6.09 -16.13 -6.08
CA CYS A 29 -4.92 -16.97 -5.83
C CYS A 29 -5.10 -18.31 -6.54
N ARG A 30 -4.02 -18.81 -7.17
CA ARG A 30 -4.03 -20.08 -7.90
C ARG A 30 -3.96 -21.28 -7.00
N ASP A 31 -3.29 -21.13 -5.86
CA ASP A 31 -3.01 -22.20 -4.92
C ASP A 31 -2.87 -21.66 -3.50
N GLU A 32 -2.68 -22.57 -2.56
CA GLU A 32 -2.55 -22.21 -1.14
C GLU A 32 -1.25 -21.42 -0.87
N GLU A 33 -0.18 -21.62 -1.64
CA GLU A 33 1.07 -20.84 -1.48
C GLU A 33 0.84 -19.36 -1.72
N GLU A 34 0.07 -19.02 -2.74
CA GLU A 34 -0.28 -17.63 -3.03
C GLU A 34 -1.17 -17.03 -1.92
N VAL A 35 -2.13 -17.82 -1.41
CA VAL A 35 -2.96 -17.40 -0.27
C VAL A 35 -2.09 -17.13 0.95
N GLN A 36 -1.15 -18.04 1.25
CA GLN A 36 -0.25 -17.86 2.39
C GLN A 36 0.68 -16.65 2.25
N MET A 37 1.04 -16.29 1.03
CA MET A 37 1.82 -15.08 0.78
C MET A 37 1.01 -13.81 1.14
N VAL A 38 -0.28 -13.78 0.83
CA VAL A 38 -1.19 -12.69 1.24
C VAL A 38 -1.31 -12.65 2.76
N VAL A 39 -1.53 -13.79 3.39
CA VAL A 39 -1.62 -13.90 4.86
C VAL A 39 -0.34 -13.39 5.52
N LYS A 40 0.82 -13.83 5.04
CA LYS A 40 2.13 -13.40 5.54
C LYS A 40 2.33 -11.89 5.41
N SER A 41 1.93 -11.33 4.27
CA SER A 41 2.02 -9.88 4.03
C SER A 41 1.14 -9.10 5.01
N PHE A 42 -0.08 -9.57 5.24
CA PHE A 42 -0.98 -8.96 6.22
C PHE A 42 -0.40 -9.04 7.64
N GLU A 43 0.05 -10.21 8.06
CA GLU A 43 0.62 -10.40 9.41
C GLU A 43 1.83 -9.51 9.65
N PHE A 44 2.71 -9.39 8.66
CA PHE A 44 3.88 -8.53 8.73
C PHE A 44 3.49 -7.05 8.85
N ALA A 45 2.57 -6.59 8.01
CA ALA A 45 2.09 -5.21 8.05
C ALA A 45 1.33 -4.91 9.35
N ASN A 46 0.53 -5.84 9.81
CA ASN A 46 -0.23 -5.71 11.07
C ASN A 46 0.70 -5.58 12.27
N GLN A 47 1.76 -6.39 12.32
CA GLN A 47 2.75 -6.31 13.39
C GLN A 47 3.55 -5.00 13.32
N ALA A 48 3.91 -4.56 12.12
CA ALA A 48 4.67 -3.33 11.90
C ALA A 48 3.87 -2.08 12.33
N HIS A 49 2.55 -2.10 12.19
CA HIS A 49 1.66 -1.00 12.56
C HIS A 49 0.88 -1.25 13.85
N LYS A 50 1.35 -2.15 14.70
CA LYS A 50 0.70 -2.44 15.98
C LYS A 50 0.64 -1.18 16.85
N ASN A 51 -0.55 -0.90 17.37
CA ASN A 51 -0.84 0.27 18.23
C ASN A 51 -0.66 1.63 17.52
N VAL A 52 -0.52 1.64 16.20
CA VAL A 52 -0.46 2.88 15.41
C VAL A 52 -1.88 3.24 14.95
N ARG A 53 -2.27 4.49 15.16
CA ARG A 53 -3.59 5.01 14.78
C ARG A 53 -3.47 6.14 13.77
N ARG A 54 -4.49 6.26 12.92
CA ARG A 54 -4.66 7.43 12.04
C ARG A 54 -5.17 8.62 12.88
N ARG A 55 -5.12 9.81 12.30
CA ARG A 55 -5.63 11.04 12.95
C ARG A 55 -7.10 10.91 13.35
N SER A 56 -7.89 10.16 12.57
CA SER A 56 -9.30 9.87 12.85
C SER A 56 -9.52 8.86 13.98
N GLY A 57 -8.46 8.21 14.48
CA GLY A 57 -8.47 7.34 15.65
C GLY A 57 -8.54 5.85 15.37
N GLU A 58 -8.87 5.42 14.15
CA GLU A 58 -8.89 4.00 13.80
C GLU A 58 -7.47 3.42 13.67
N PRO A 59 -7.31 2.08 13.85
CA PRO A 59 -6.03 1.43 13.62
C PRO A 59 -5.50 1.71 12.21
N TYR A 60 -4.22 2.06 12.10
CA TYR A 60 -3.62 2.41 10.81
C TYR A 60 -3.73 1.28 9.78
N ILE A 61 -3.60 0.02 10.22
CA ILE A 61 -3.65 -1.16 9.34
C ILE A 61 -4.95 -1.25 8.53
N ILE A 62 -6.03 -0.65 8.98
CA ILE A 62 -7.30 -0.63 8.23
C ILE A 62 -7.11 0.02 6.86
N HIS A 63 -6.27 1.05 6.74
CA HIS A 63 -6.01 1.72 5.48
C HIS A 63 -5.37 0.79 4.43
N PRO A 64 -4.22 0.13 4.68
CA PRO A 64 -3.68 -0.83 3.70
C PRO A 64 -4.63 -1.99 3.39
N ILE A 65 -5.45 -2.45 4.34
CA ILE A 65 -6.47 -3.46 4.07
C ILE A 65 -7.50 -2.93 3.06
N GLU A 66 -7.97 -1.71 3.23
CA GLU A 66 -8.93 -1.09 2.30
C GLU A 66 -8.34 -0.92 0.91
N VAL A 67 -7.09 -0.47 0.81
CA VAL A 67 -6.38 -0.36 -0.47
C VAL A 67 -6.28 -1.72 -1.15
N ALA A 68 -5.92 -2.76 -0.42
CA ALA A 68 -5.83 -4.13 -0.93
C ALA A 68 -7.20 -4.63 -1.41
N LYS A 69 -8.28 -4.32 -0.70
CA LYS A 69 -9.63 -4.67 -1.12
C LYS A 69 -10.01 -4.01 -2.45
N ILE A 70 -9.71 -2.74 -2.62
CA ILE A 70 -9.95 -2.01 -3.88
C ILE A 70 -9.14 -2.64 -5.01
N VAL A 71 -7.87 -2.96 -4.76
CA VAL A 71 -6.98 -3.60 -5.73
C VAL A 71 -7.57 -4.90 -6.27
N VAL A 72 -8.15 -5.71 -5.40
CA VAL A 72 -8.69 -7.03 -5.79
C VAL A 72 -10.12 -6.93 -6.33
N THR A 73 -10.99 -6.09 -5.76
CA THR A 73 -12.41 -6.05 -6.13
C THR A 73 -12.72 -5.12 -7.28
N GLU A 74 -12.11 -3.94 -7.30
CA GLU A 74 -12.41 -2.91 -8.30
C GLU A 74 -11.42 -2.92 -9.47
N ILE A 75 -10.14 -3.17 -9.20
CA ILE A 75 -9.11 -3.18 -10.24
C ILE A 75 -8.87 -4.60 -10.77
N GLY A 76 -9.02 -5.61 -9.93
CA GLY A 76 -8.92 -7.02 -10.33
C GLY A 76 -7.51 -7.54 -10.47
N LEU A 77 -6.55 -7.01 -9.71
CA LEU A 77 -5.16 -7.46 -9.72
C LEU A 77 -4.97 -8.74 -8.87
N GLY A 78 -3.85 -9.42 -9.09
CA GLY A 78 -3.52 -10.69 -8.43
C GLY A 78 -2.82 -10.55 -7.08
N TYR A 79 -2.39 -11.70 -6.53
CA TYR A 79 -1.85 -11.77 -5.16
C TYR A 79 -0.63 -10.89 -4.93
N LYS A 80 0.27 -10.74 -5.90
CA LYS A 80 1.48 -9.90 -5.74
C LYS A 80 1.12 -8.43 -5.53
N SER A 81 0.11 -7.95 -6.24
CA SER A 81 -0.39 -6.59 -6.09
C SER A 81 -1.11 -6.39 -4.76
N ILE A 82 -1.85 -7.39 -4.31
CA ILE A 82 -2.48 -7.40 -2.98
C ILE A 82 -1.42 -7.31 -1.89
N CYS A 83 -0.38 -8.14 -1.97
CA CYS A 83 0.74 -8.12 -1.03
C CYS A 83 1.45 -6.75 -1.01
N ALA A 84 1.71 -6.19 -2.19
CA ALA A 84 2.35 -4.87 -2.29
C ALA A 84 1.48 -3.76 -1.68
N ALA A 85 0.18 -3.82 -1.87
CA ALA A 85 -0.75 -2.87 -1.25
C ALA A 85 -0.72 -2.95 0.28
N LEU A 86 -0.65 -4.16 0.83
CA LEU A 86 -0.55 -4.37 2.28
C LEU A 86 0.79 -3.89 2.85
N LEU A 87 1.87 -4.00 2.09
CA LEU A 87 3.23 -3.76 2.56
C LEU A 87 3.78 -2.35 2.27
N HIS A 88 3.12 -1.58 1.40
CA HIS A 88 3.73 -0.34 0.89
C HIS A 88 4.03 0.69 1.97
N ASP A 89 3.15 0.85 2.96
CA ASP A 89 3.37 1.80 4.05
C ASP A 89 4.39 1.31 5.09
N VAL A 90 4.69 0.02 5.14
CA VAL A 90 5.67 -0.54 6.09
C VAL A 90 7.05 0.08 5.86
N VAL A 91 7.49 0.16 4.62
CA VAL A 91 8.80 0.74 4.26
C VAL A 91 8.86 2.23 4.58
N GLU A 92 7.76 2.94 4.38
CA GLU A 92 7.69 4.39 4.62
C GLU A 92 7.61 4.74 6.11
N ASP A 93 6.88 3.95 6.88
CA ASP A 93 6.51 4.28 8.27
C ASP A 93 7.39 3.61 9.31
N THR A 94 8.21 2.64 8.93
CA THR A 94 9.05 1.87 9.85
C THR A 94 10.50 1.81 9.37
N GLY A 95 11.37 1.16 10.15
CA GLY A 95 12.76 0.96 9.79
C GLY A 95 13.03 -0.13 8.75
N TYR A 96 11.99 -0.83 8.27
CA TYR A 96 12.14 -1.86 7.25
C TYR A 96 12.44 -1.23 5.88
N THR A 97 13.33 -1.88 5.12
CA THR A 97 13.77 -1.43 3.81
C THR A 97 13.12 -2.26 2.70
N VAL A 98 13.20 -1.78 1.46
CA VAL A 98 12.80 -2.56 0.28
C VAL A 98 13.57 -3.88 0.21
N GLU A 99 14.83 -3.88 0.62
CA GLU A 99 15.66 -5.09 0.64
C GLU A 99 15.13 -6.11 1.63
N ASP A 100 14.65 -5.69 2.79
CA ASP A 100 13.97 -6.56 3.76
C ASP A 100 12.73 -7.19 3.14
N ILE A 101 11.94 -6.43 2.42
CA ILE A 101 10.74 -6.92 1.72
C ILE A 101 11.14 -7.93 0.64
N ARG A 102 12.22 -7.67 -0.10
CA ARG A 102 12.74 -8.59 -1.13
C ARG A 102 13.13 -9.94 -0.53
N ASN A 103 13.83 -9.93 0.59
CA ASN A 103 14.27 -11.14 1.28
C ASN A 103 13.10 -11.96 1.83
N LEU A 104 12.02 -11.29 2.27
CA LEU A 104 10.86 -11.95 2.89
C LEU A 104 9.79 -12.36 1.88
N PHE A 105 9.58 -11.59 0.81
CA PHE A 105 8.44 -11.72 -0.10
C PHE A 105 8.82 -11.89 -1.57
N GLY A 106 10.09 -11.74 -1.91
CA GLY A 106 10.60 -11.91 -3.27
C GLY A 106 10.73 -10.60 -4.06
N ASP A 107 11.41 -10.71 -5.21
CA ASP A 107 11.80 -9.56 -6.04
C ASP A 107 10.59 -8.79 -6.58
N LYS A 108 9.55 -9.48 -7.02
CA LYS A 108 8.42 -8.81 -7.69
C LYS A 108 7.60 -7.96 -6.72
N ILE A 109 7.30 -8.50 -5.56
CA ILE A 109 6.58 -7.75 -4.52
C ILE A 109 7.43 -6.57 -4.04
N ALA A 110 8.72 -6.77 -3.82
CA ALA A 110 9.64 -5.70 -3.44
C ALA A 110 9.72 -4.59 -4.50
N SER A 111 9.75 -4.97 -5.78
CA SER A 111 9.76 -4.02 -6.90
C SER A 111 8.48 -3.17 -6.93
N LEU A 112 7.32 -3.77 -6.69
CA LEU A 112 6.05 -3.05 -6.62
C LEU A 112 6.02 -2.07 -5.43
N VAL A 113 6.48 -2.50 -4.27
CA VAL A 113 6.58 -1.66 -3.07
C VAL A 113 7.55 -0.49 -3.30
N ASP A 114 8.70 -0.76 -3.90
CA ASP A 114 9.69 0.28 -4.24
C ASP A 114 9.10 1.33 -5.20
N GLY A 115 8.38 0.89 -6.22
CA GLY A 115 7.70 1.77 -7.16
C GLY A 115 6.66 2.67 -6.47
N LEU A 116 5.88 2.11 -5.55
CA LEU A 116 4.89 2.87 -4.78
C LEU A 116 5.55 3.93 -3.89
N THR A 117 6.66 3.59 -3.26
CA THR A 117 7.44 4.53 -2.43
C THR A 117 8.01 5.67 -3.27
N LYS A 118 8.56 5.38 -4.45
CA LYS A 118 9.08 6.38 -5.38
C LYS A 118 8.00 7.36 -5.86
N ILE A 119 6.82 6.87 -6.22
CA ILE A 119 5.69 7.71 -6.62
C ILE A 119 5.28 8.64 -5.50
N LYS A 120 5.18 8.14 -4.28
CA LYS A 120 4.82 8.96 -3.12
C LYS A 120 5.85 10.07 -2.89
N THR A 121 7.14 9.77 -2.97
CA THR A 121 8.21 10.76 -2.83
C THR A 121 8.10 11.86 -3.88
N VAL A 122 7.82 11.51 -5.13
CA VAL A 122 7.63 12.46 -6.22
C VAL A 122 6.44 13.38 -5.95
N LEU A 123 5.30 12.81 -5.57
CA LEU A 123 4.09 13.57 -5.27
C LEU A 123 4.28 14.52 -4.07
N ASP A 124 4.90 14.04 -3.00
CA ASP A 124 5.17 14.85 -1.80
C ASP A 124 6.11 16.02 -2.09
N ASN A 125 7.13 15.80 -2.91
CA ASN A 125 8.08 16.85 -3.31
C ASN A 125 7.41 17.95 -4.15
N GLU A 126 6.40 17.60 -4.91
CA GLU A 126 5.67 18.57 -5.73
C GLU A 126 4.67 19.38 -4.94
N ASP A 127 4.00 18.78 -3.97
CA ASP A 127 3.14 19.51 -3.02
C ASP A 127 3.93 20.59 -2.27
N ARG A 128 5.19 20.32 -1.94
CA ARG A 128 6.08 21.32 -1.31
C ARG A 128 6.49 22.44 -2.26
N LYS A 129 6.65 22.16 -3.55
CA LYS A 129 6.98 23.15 -4.57
C LYS A 129 5.76 23.97 -5.03
N GLY A 130 4.58 23.39 -4.98
CA GLY A 130 3.33 23.98 -5.42
C GLY A 130 2.82 25.14 -4.57
N ASN A 131 3.29 25.26 -3.33
CA ASN A 131 2.89 26.35 -2.44
C ASN A 131 3.45 27.74 -2.83
N ASN A 132 4.34 27.81 -3.82
CA ASN A 132 5.01 29.06 -4.17
C ASN A 132 4.58 29.69 -5.51
N ASN A 133 3.74 29.02 -6.34
CA ASN A 133 3.32 29.59 -7.63
C ASN A 133 1.97 29.05 -8.08
N MET A 134 0.94 29.89 -7.98
CA MET A 134 -0.44 29.57 -8.41
C MET A 134 -0.63 29.49 -9.94
N SER A 135 0.37 29.90 -10.74
CA SER A 135 0.26 29.90 -12.22
C SER A 135 0.75 28.61 -12.89
N SER A 136 1.08 27.57 -12.13
CA SER A 136 1.71 26.35 -12.65
C SER A 136 0.90 25.06 -12.44
N THR A 137 -0.39 25.14 -12.08
CA THR A 137 -1.21 23.95 -11.80
C THR A 137 -1.32 23.01 -13.00
N GLU A 138 -1.47 23.54 -14.21
CA GLU A 138 -1.56 22.72 -15.43
C GLU A 138 -0.20 22.10 -15.80
N SER A 139 0.90 22.86 -15.66
CA SER A 139 2.24 22.33 -15.94
C SER A 139 2.69 21.33 -14.86
N MET A 140 2.25 21.48 -13.61
CA MET A 140 2.49 20.52 -12.53
C MET A 140 1.76 19.21 -12.76
N GLN A 141 0.51 19.24 -13.19
CA GLN A 141 -0.25 18.04 -13.53
C GLN A 141 0.37 17.29 -14.72
N ALA A 142 0.87 18.02 -15.71
CA ALA A 142 1.57 17.45 -16.85
C ALA A 142 2.90 16.82 -16.46
N GLU A 143 3.67 17.46 -15.57
CA GLU A 143 4.92 16.90 -15.05
C GLU A 143 4.68 15.68 -14.15
N ASN A 144 3.66 15.73 -13.29
CA ASN A 144 3.24 14.59 -12.47
C ASN A 144 2.86 13.40 -13.33
N PHE A 145 2.05 13.63 -14.35
CA PHE A 145 1.64 12.61 -15.30
C PHE A 145 2.83 12.02 -16.05
N LYS A 146 3.76 12.87 -16.48
CA LYS A 146 4.99 12.48 -17.16
C LYS A 146 5.89 11.60 -16.29
N ARG A 147 6.03 11.94 -15.01
CA ARG A 147 6.81 11.16 -14.04
C ARG A 147 6.14 9.84 -13.70
N ILE A 148 4.81 9.84 -13.58
CA ILE A 148 4.02 8.62 -13.42
C ILE A 148 4.22 7.72 -14.63
N LEU A 149 4.18 8.26 -15.87
CA LEU A 149 4.45 7.52 -17.10
C LEU A 149 5.88 6.96 -17.15
N LEU A 150 6.87 7.70 -16.68
CA LEU A 150 8.26 7.22 -16.61
C LEU A 150 8.42 6.07 -15.59
N THR A 151 7.68 6.13 -14.49
CA THR A 151 7.62 5.05 -13.49
C THR A 151 6.86 3.82 -14.02
N LEU A 152 5.92 4.02 -14.95
CA LEU A 152 5.16 2.97 -15.63
C LEU A 152 6.01 2.04 -16.48
N ASN A 153 7.19 2.47 -16.91
CA ASN A 153 8.10 1.61 -17.66
C ASN A 153 8.51 0.37 -16.86
N ASP A 154 8.41 0.41 -15.53
CA ASP A 154 8.75 -0.71 -14.67
C ASP A 154 7.55 -1.63 -14.43
N ASP A 155 6.37 -1.08 -14.06
CA ASP A 155 5.15 -1.89 -13.88
C ASP A 155 3.89 -1.04 -13.80
N VAL A 156 2.92 -1.30 -14.68
CA VAL A 156 1.60 -0.64 -14.69
C VAL A 156 0.85 -0.82 -13.36
N ARG A 157 1.04 -1.96 -12.69
CA ARG A 157 0.37 -2.26 -11.41
C ARG A 157 0.67 -1.24 -10.32
N VAL A 158 1.88 -0.67 -10.32
CA VAL A 158 2.27 0.36 -9.35
C VAL A 158 1.31 1.55 -9.41
N VAL A 159 1.00 2.03 -10.60
CA VAL A 159 0.08 3.17 -10.77
C VAL A 159 -1.34 2.79 -10.37
N LEU A 160 -1.81 1.59 -10.75
CA LEU A 160 -3.16 1.12 -10.40
C LEU A 160 -3.33 1.01 -8.89
N ILE A 161 -2.33 0.50 -8.18
CA ILE A 161 -2.34 0.42 -6.71
C ILE A 161 -2.35 1.83 -6.11
N LYS A 162 -1.57 2.74 -6.65
CA LYS A 162 -1.51 4.13 -6.14
C LYS A 162 -2.84 4.86 -6.33
N LEU A 163 -3.54 4.59 -7.43
CA LEU A 163 -4.89 5.14 -7.64
C LEU A 163 -5.90 4.63 -6.60
N ALA A 164 -5.72 3.40 -6.10
CA ALA A 164 -6.53 2.84 -5.02
C ALA A 164 -6.19 3.43 -3.64
N ASP A 165 -4.98 3.92 -3.50
CA ASP A 165 -4.50 4.55 -2.27
C ASP A 165 -5.01 6.00 -2.19
#